data_089ad2709223b2fac8ed6b7e3c3826af
#
_entry.id   089ad2709223b2fac8ed6b7e3c3826af
#
_cell.length_a   1.000
_cell.length_b   1.000
_cell.length_c   1.000
_cell.angle_alpha   90.00
_cell.angle_beta   90.00
_cell.angle_gamma   90.00
#
_symmetry.space_group_name_H-M   'P 1'
#
loop_
_entity.id
_entity.type
_entity.pdbx_description
1 polymer ?
#
loop_
_entity_poly.entity_id
_entity_poly.type
_entity_poly.pdbx_seq_one_letter_code
_entity_poly.pdbx_strand_id
1 'polypeptide(L)'
;MKTIALFLHQPKCSVQSGNGIMQSLAPYYKFKIFTRHQLEENFFDDVDCVAFPGGIGDADSYDWMLKENAPRIRTFINRGGRYLGICMGAYWADRDYFDILNNVRAVQYIRQPHTDTRRPHAKACAITWRGQADRMYFYDGCALV
;
A
#
# COMPACT_ATOMS: atom_id res chain seq x y z
N MET A 1 -22.62 -1.68 2.96
CA MET A 1 -21.29 -2.34 2.92
C MET A 1 -20.29 -1.29 2.48
N LYS A 2 -19.17 -1.17 3.19
CA LYS A 2 -18.11 -0.18 2.87
C LYS A 2 -17.39 -0.52 1.59
N THR A 3 -16.88 0.50 0.89
CA THR A 3 -16.20 0.35 -0.40
C THR A 3 -14.70 0.55 -0.27
N ILE A 4 -13.91 -0.38 -0.82
CA ILE A 4 -12.47 -0.25 -0.99
C ILE A 4 -12.17 0.05 -2.46
N ALA A 5 -11.52 1.18 -2.73
CA ALA A 5 -10.92 1.43 -4.03
C ALA A 5 -9.54 0.76 -4.07
N LEU A 6 -9.37 -0.24 -4.93
CA LEU A 6 -8.13 -0.99 -5.09
C LEU A 6 -7.40 -0.55 -6.36
N PHE A 7 -6.19 -0.05 -6.19
CA PHE A 7 -5.33 0.35 -7.30
C PHE A 7 -4.71 -0.87 -7.99
N LEU A 8 -4.95 -1.01 -9.28
CA LEU A 8 -4.31 -2.01 -10.13
C LEU A 8 -3.89 -1.38 -11.46
N HIS A 9 -2.60 -1.21 -11.68
CA HIS A 9 -2.06 -0.65 -12.92
C HIS A 9 -0.93 -1.53 -13.47
N GLN A 10 -1.24 -2.33 -14.47
CA GLN A 10 -0.27 -3.17 -15.17
C GLN A 10 0.75 -2.33 -15.98
N PRO A 11 2.01 -2.75 -16.05
CA PRO A 11 2.61 -3.95 -15.43
C PRO A 11 3.20 -3.71 -14.04
N LYS A 12 3.05 -2.53 -13.46
CA LYS A 12 3.77 -2.12 -12.24
C LYS A 12 3.15 -2.57 -10.92
N CYS A 13 1.85 -2.84 -10.88
CA CYS A 13 1.22 -3.41 -9.71
C CYS A 13 1.25 -4.94 -9.71
N SER A 14 1.48 -5.54 -8.55
CA SER A 14 1.37 -6.98 -8.37
C SER A 14 -0.09 -7.42 -8.35
N VAL A 15 -0.52 -8.12 -9.38
CA VAL A 15 -1.87 -8.71 -9.45
C VAL A 15 -2.09 -9.71 -8.32
N GLN A 16 -1.07 -10.47 -7.93
CA GLN A 16 -1.15 -11.43 -6.82
C GLN A 16 -1.43 -10.72 -5.49
N SER A 17 -0.76 -9.59 -5.23
CA SER A 17 -1.02 -8.78 -4.05
C SER A 17 -2.45 -8.20 -4.07
N GLY A 18 -2.89 -7.67 -5.20
CA GLY A 18 -4.26 -7.18 -5.38
C GLY A 18 -5.31 -8.28 -5.16
N ASN A 19 -5.10 -9.46 -5.74
CA ASN A 19 -5.97 -10.61 -5.53
C ASN A 19 -6.01 -11.05 -4.07
N GLY A 20 -4.87 -11.04 -3.37
CA GLY A 20 -4.81 -11.33 -1.93
C GLY A 20 -5.66 -10.38 -1.11
N ILE A 21 -5.60 -9.08 -1.39
CA ILE A 21 -6.45 -8.07 -0.75
C ILE A 21 -7.93 -8.37 -1.02
N MET A 22 -8.30 -8.61 -2.28
CA MET A 22 -9.69 -8.89 -2.64
C MET A 22 -10.21 -10.16 -1.98
N GLN A 23 -9.50 -11.27 -2.06
CA GLN A 23 -9.92 -12.55 -1.45
C GLN A 23 -10.10 -12.44 0.06
N SER A 24 -9.22 -11.72 0.74
CA SER A 24 -9.29 -11.56 2.19
C SER A 24 -10.42 -10.65 2.64
N LEU A 25 -10.79 -9.65 1.87
CA LEU A 25 -11.71 -8.59 2.29
C LEU A 25 -13.06 -8.60 1.57
N ALA A 26 -13.22 -9.32 0.45
CA ALA A 26 -14.49 -9.39 -0.30
C ALA A 26 -15.72 -9.84 0.53
N PRO A 27 -15.59 -10.71 1.56
CA PRO A 27 -16.73 -11.03 2.41
C PRO A 27 -17.30 -9.83 3.19
N TYR A 28 -16.51 -8.77 3.38
CA TYR A 28 -16.84 -7.64 4.26
C TYR A 28 -16.96 -6.29 3.52
N TYR A 29 -16.41 -6.18 2.29
CA TYR A 29 -16.29 -4.93 1.56
C TYR A 29 -16.67 -5.09 0.09
N LYS A 30 -17.20 -4.02 -0.49
CA LYS A 30 -17.28 -3.87 -1.95
C LYS A 30 -15.94 -3.39 -2.49
N PHE A 31 -15.62 -3.75 -3.73
CA PHE A 31 -14.40 -3.31 -4.40
C PHE A 31 -14.72 -2.47 -5.63
N LYS A 32 -13.97 -1.37 -5.76
CA LYS A 32 -13.92 -0.50 -6.93
C LYS A 32 -12.48 -0.51 -7.43
N ILE A 33 -12.22 -1.21 -8.54
CA ILE A 33 -10.88 -1.28 -9.11
C ILE A 33 -10.61 -0.01 -9.90
N PHE A 34 -9.41 0.54 -9.77
CA PHE A 34 -9.02 1.72 -10.52
C PHE A 34 -7.55 1.68 -10.96
N THR A 35 -7.26 2.44 -12.01
CA THR A 35 -5.92 2.72 -12.53
C THR A 35 -5.58 4.19 -12.35
N ARG A 36 -4.37 4.61 -12.71
CA ARG A 36 -3.97 6.01 -12.68
C ARG A 36 -4.87 6.94 -13.51
N HIS A 37 -5.61 6.40 -14.49
CA HIS A 37 -6.43 7.18 -15.41
C HIS A 37 -7.85 7.46 -14.92
N GLN A 38 -8.27 6.88 -13.79
CA GLN A 38 -9.64 6.92 -13.30
C GLN A 38 -9.83 7.78 -12.05
N LEU A 39 -8.81 8.55 -11.64
CA LEU A 39 -8.87 9.44 -10.49
C LEU A 39 -9.48 10.80 -10.87
N GLU A 40 -10.76 10.80 -11.20
CA GLU A 40 -11.55 12.00 -11.43
C GLU A 40 -11.86 12.71 -10.10
N GLU A 41 -12.39 13.94 -10.18
CA GLU A 41 -12.62 14.80 -9.02
C GLU A 41 -13.51 14.15 -7.95
N ASN A 42 -14.55 13.42 -8.38
CA ASN A 42 -15.54 12.76 -7.52
C ASN A 42 -15.27 11.26 -7.29
N PHE A 43 -14.10 10.76 -7.70
CA PHE A 43 -13.79 9.33 -7.64
C PHE A 43 -13.96 8.73 -6.23
N PHE A 44 -13.63 9.50 -5.20
CA PHE A 44 -13.64 9.04 -3.81
C PHE A 44 -14.96 9.26 -3.06
N ASP A 45 -16.00 9.81 -3.68
CA ASP A 45 -17.25 10.17 -2.98
C ASP A 45 -17.97 8.95 -2.37
N ASP A 46 -17.84 7.79 -2.99
CA ASP A 46 -18.41 6.51 -2.55
C ASP A 46 -17.38 5.52 -1.97
N VAL A 47 -16.18 6.00 -1.62
CA VAL A 47 -15.05 5.20 -1.16
C VAL A 47 -14.76 5.43 0.32
N ASP A 48 -14.63 4.36 1.11
CA ASP A 48 -14.23 4.41 2.52
C ASP A 48 -12.73 4.17 2.74
N CYS A 49 -12.10 3.42 1.85
CA CYS A 49 -10.69 3.05 1.94
C CYS A 49 -10.06 2.99 0.54
N VAL A 50 -8.86 3.51 0.40
CA VAL A 50 -8.03 3.29 -0.78
C VAL A 50 -6.95 2.25 -0.46
N ALA A 51 -6.77 1.27 -1.34
CA ALA A 51 -5.79 0.21 -1.17
C ALA A 51 -4.76 0.21 -2.30
N PHE A 52 -3.48 0.23 -1.93
CA PHE A 52 -2.36 0.11 -2.84
C PHE A 52 -1.62 -1.21 -2.58
N PRO A 53 -1.60 -2.14 -3.54
CA PRO A 53 -0.94 -3.43 -3.41
C PRO A 53 0.57 -3.31 -3.53
N GLY A 54 1.27 -4.43 -3.39
CA GLY A 54 2.67 -4.56 -3.77
C GLY A 54 2.90 -4.24 -5.24
N GLY A 55 4.13 -3.89 -5.58
CA GLY A 55 4.49 -3.50 -6.94
C GLY A 55 5.62 -4.33 -7.54
N ILE A 56 5.96 -4.03 -8.77
CA ILE A 56 7.07 -4.60 -9.52
C ILE A 56 8.04 -3.47 -9.84
N GLY A 57 9.29 -3.60 -9.41
CA GLY A 57 10.32 -2.58 -9.52
C GLY A 57 10.47 -1.77 -8.23
N ASP A 58 10.93 -0.55 -8.35
CA ASP A 58 11.16 0.35 -7.23
C ASP A 58 10.01 1.35 -7.00
N ALA A 59 10.11 2.13 -5.93
CA ALA A 59 9.12 3.12 -5.56
C ALA A 59 9.05 4.31 -6.54
N ASP A 60 10.06 4.50 -7.40
CA ASP A 60 10.11 5.60 -8.38
C ASP A 60 9.02 5.47 -9.47
N SER A 61 8.44 4.28 -9.62
CA SER A 61 7.24 4.11 -10.45
C SER A 61 6.06 4.99 -9.99
N TYR A 62 6.09 5.50 -8.76
CA TYR A 62 5.16 6.49 -8.26
C TYR A 62 5.11 7.77 -9.11
N ASP A 63 6.25 8.31 -9.50
CA ASP A 63 6.33 9.54 -10.30
C ASP A 63 5.55 9.41 -11.60
N TRP A 64 5.66 8.26 -12.23
CA TRP A 64 4.96 7.98 -13.46
C TRP A 64 3.48 7.66 -13.29
N MET A 65 3.09 6.96 -12.22
CA MET A 65 1.73 6.45 -12.05
C MET A 65 0.82 7.40 -11.27
N LEU A 66 1.31 8.07 -10.24
CA LEU A 66 0.45 8.64 -9.21
C LEU A 66 0.79 10.06 -8.78
N LYS A 67 1.93 10.60 -9.16
CA LYS A 67 2.38 11.93 -8.71
C LYS A 67 1.35 13.03 -8.92
N GLU A 68 0.72 13.06 -10.11
CA GLU A 68 -0.30 14.04 -10.44
C GLU A 68 -1.57 13.89 -9.58
N ASN A 69 -1.83 12.69 -9.08
CA ASN A 69 -3.01 12.35 -8.29
C ASN A 69 -2.76 12.36 -6.78
N ALA A 70 -1.52 12.54 -6.34
CA ALA A 70 -1.16 12.56 -4.93
C ALA A 70 -1.98 13.57 -4.09
N PRO A 71 -2.25 14.80 -4.55
CA PRO A 71 -3.09 15.74 -3.81
C PRO A 71 -4.50 15.22 -3.55
N ARG A 72 -5.10 14.50 -4.50
CA ARG A 72 -6.45 13.93 -4.36
C ARG A 72 -6.48 12.83 -3.30
N ILE A 73 -5.49 11.93 -3.32
CA ILE A 73 -5.35 10.87 -2.33
C ILE A 73 -5.13 11.46 -0.95
N ARG A 74 -4.27 12.44 -0.82
CA ARG A 74 -4.02 13.17 0.43
C ARG A 74 -5.27 13.85 0.97
N THR A 75 -6.03 14.52 0.11
CA THR A 75 -7.30 15.14 0.47
C THR A 75 -8.31 14.11 0.95
N PHE A 76 -8.41 12.96 0.28
CA PHE A 76 -9.27 11.86 0.70
C PHE A 76 -8.92 11.38 2.12
N ILE A 77 -7.64 11.15 2.41
CA ILE A 77 -7.17 10.73 3.74
C ILE A 77 -7.44 11.81 4.79
N ASN A 78 -7.17 13.07 4.50
CA ASN A 78 -7.40 14.19 5.42
C ASN A 78 -8.88 14.41 5.77
N ARG A 79 -9.80 13.96 4.90
CA ARG A 79 -11.24 13.96 5.15
C ARG A 79 -11.74 12.72 5.92
N GLY A 80 -10.83 11.89 6.41
CA GLY A 80 -11.15 10.70 7.20
C GLY A 80 -11.21 9.39 6.39
N GLY A 81 -10.85 9.40 5.13
CA GLY A 81 -10.63 8.21 4.32
C GLY A 81 -9.52 7.33 4.90
N ARG A 82 -9.60 6.04 4.66
CA ARG A 82 -8.60 5.08 5.15
C ARG A 82 -7.62 4.70 4.05
N TYR A 83 -6.41 4.37 4.46
CA TYR A 83 -5.34 3.91 3.58
C TYR A 83 -4.89 2.50 3.96
N LEU A 84 -4.80 1.61 2.99
CA LEU A 84 -4.19 0.29 3.11
C LEU A 84 -3.04 0.19 2.11
N GLY A 85 -1.81 0.16 2.60
CA GLY A 85 -0.61 -0.02 1.79
C GLY A 85 0.08 -1.34 2.08
N ILE A 86 0.40 -2.10 1.04
CA ILE A 86 1.17 -3.34 1.15
C ILE A 86 2.44 -3.22 0.31
N CYS A 87 3.60 -3.50 0.90
CA CYS A 87 4.90 -3.45 0.24
C CYS A 87 5.13 -2.09 -0.44
N MET A 88 5.14 -2.00 -1.77
CA MET A 88 5.27 -0.74 -2.49
C MET A 88 4.18 0.28 -2.10
N GLY A 89 2.95 -0.16 -1.92
CA GLY A 89 1.87 0.71 -1.43
C GLY A 89 2.15 1.27 -0.03
N ALA A 90 2.86 0.54 0.84
CA ALA A 90 3.27 1.04 2.13
C ALA A 90 4.39 2.09 2.01
N TYR A 91 5.35 1.92 1.11
CA TYR A 91 6.35 2.94 0.80
C TYR A 91 5.72 4.24 0.30
N TRP A 92 4.69 4.17 -0.54
CA TRP A 92 4.02 5.35 -1.09
C TRP A 92 3.27 6.20 -0.06
N ALA A 93 3.07 5.69 1.14
CA ALA A 93 2.52 6.50 2.24
C ALA A 93 3.53 7.53 2.80
N ASP A 94 4.83 7.35 2.51
CA ASP A 94 5.92 8.21 2.99
C ASP A 94 5.80 9.66 2.48
N ARG A 95 6.47 10.57 3.18
CA ARG A 95 6.49 12.00 2.85
C ARG A 95 7.05 12.33 1.46
N ASP A 96 7.88 11.46 0.91
CA ASP A 96 8.45 11.65 -0.42
C ASP A 96 7.44 11.29 -1.54
N TYR A 97 6.29 10.74 -1.17
CA TYR A 97 5.23 10.31 -2.08
C TYR A 97 3.86 10.92 -1.73
N PHE A 98 2.95 10.16 -1.11
CA PHE A 98 1.63 10.67 -0.73
C PHE A 98 1.66 11.62 0.46
N ASP A 99 2.69 11.56 1.30
CA ASP A 99 2.86 12.40 2.47
C ASP A 99 1.66 12.31 3.43
N ILE A 100 1.34 11.09 3.84
CA ILE A 100 0.22 10.79 4.74
C ILE A 100 0.66 10.18 6.08
N LEU A 101 1.97 9.97 6.27
CA LEU A 101 2.53 9.52 7.54
C LEU A 101 3.02 10.71 8.36
N ASN A 102 2.44 10.92 9.55
CA ASN A 102 2.83 11.99 10.47
C ASN A 102 4.00 11.53 11.36
N ASN A 103 5.17 12.18 11.23
CA ASN A 103 6.37 11.92 12.03
C ASN A 103 6.88 10.46 11.98
N VAL A 104 6.53 9.74 10.95
CA VAL A 104 6.95 8.36 10.69
C VAL A 104 7.44 8.26 9.26
N ARG A 105 8.51 7.51 9.03
CA ARG A 105 9.05 7.21 7.70
C ARG A 105 8.81 5.76 7.32
N ALA A 106 8.45 5.52 6.07
CA ALA A 106 8.45 4.18 5.48
C ALA A 106 9.80 3.95 4.81
N VAL A 107 10.66 3.15 5.45
CA VAL A 107 12.03 2.88 5.01
C VAL A 107 12.22 1.41 4.71
N GLN A 108 13.23 1.08 3.92
CA GLN A 108 13.53 -0.31 3.57
C GLN A 108 13.95 -1.12 4.80
N TYR A 109 13.20 -2.17 5.16
CA TYR A 109 13.43 -2.99 6.34
C TYR A 109 14.83 -3.62 6.35
N ILE A 110 15.26 -4.20 5.22
CA ILE A 110 16.54 -4.91 5.12
C ILE A 110 17.77 -4.03 5.37
N ARG A 111 17.61 -2.70 5.34
CA ARG A 111 18.68 -1.72 5.61
C ARG A 111 18.69 -1.24 7.05
N GLN A 112 17.74 -1.65 7.89
CA GLN A 112 17.68 -1.22 9.27
C GLN A 112 18.76 -1.93 10.14
N PRO A 113 19.28 -1.29 11.21
CA PRO A 113 20.41 -1.82 11.99
C PRO A 113 20.20 -3.19 12.58
N HIS A 114 18.99 -3.50 13.03
CA HIS A 114 18.68 -4.69 13.81
C HIS A 114 17.85 -5.74 13.05
N THR A 115 17.89 -5.71 11.73
CA THR A 115 17.08 -6.63 10.93
C THR A 115 17.69 -8.04 10.90
N ASP A 116 16.83 -9.02 10.97
CA ASP A 116 17.15 -10.44 10.78
C ASP A 116 17.21 -10.87 9.31
N THR A 117 16.81 -9.98 8.40
CA THR A 117 16.78 -10.21 6.95
C THR A 117 17.52 -9.09 6.24
N ARG A 118 18.56 -9.42 5.48
CA ARG A 118 19.49 -8.49 4.85
C ARG A 118 19.40 -8.43 3.31
N ARG A 119 18.53 -9.25 2.71
CA ARG A 119 18.40 -9.36 1.26
C ARG A 119 16.93 -9.38 0.85
N PRO A 120 16.57 -8.72 -0.29
CA PRO A 120 15.23 -8.81 -0.84
C PRO A 120 15.03 -10.19 -1.49
N HIS A 121 14.41 -11.11 -0.78
CA HIS A 121 14.06 -12.44 -1.28
C HIS A 121 12.81 -12.96 -0.60
N ALA A 122 12.09 -13.84 -1.31
CA ALA A 122 10.90 -14.48 -0.77
C ALA A 122 11.22 -15.31 0.48
N LYS A 123 10.60 -14.97 1.59
CA LYS A 123 10.84 -15.60 2.90
C LYS A 123 9.58 -15.54 3.75
N ALA A 124 9.38 -16.58 4.57
CA ALA A 124 8.42 -16.54 5.68
C ALA A 124 9.13 -15.98 6.92
N CYS A 125 8.91 -14.72 7.24
CA CYS A 125 9.47 -14.08 8.42
C CYS A 125 8.62 -14.33 9.65
N ALA A 126 9.28 -14.56 10.80
CA ALA A 126 8.60 -14.57 12.09
C ALA A 126 8.18 -13.14 12.44
N ILE A 127 6.95 -13.00 12.88
CA ILE A 127 6.39 -11.72 13.35
C ILE A 127 5.71 -11.91 14.69
N THR A 128 5.51 -10.82 15.40
CA THR A 128 4.59 -10.76 16.54
C THR A 128 3.42 -9.86 16.17
N TRP A 129 2.23 -10.41 16.15
CA TRP A 129 1.01 -9.68 15.88
C TRP A 129 0.08 -9.74 17.09
N ARG A 130 -0.25 -8.58 17.68
CA ARG A 130 -1.09 -8.49 18.89
C ARG A 130 -0.63 -9.40 20.04
N GLY A 131 0.70 -9.52 20.22
CA GLY A 131 1.29 -10.36 21.25
C GLY A 131 1.38 -11.87 20.90
N GLN A 132 0.92 -12.27 19.74
CA GLN A 132 0.99 -13.66 19.26
C GLN A 132 2.08 -13.82 18.21
N ALA A 133 2.83 -14.89 18.31
CA ALA A 133 3.82 -15.27 17.30
C ALA A 133 3.10 -15.79 16.05
N ASP A 134 3.49 -15.29 14.90
CA ASP A 134 2.94 -15.66 13.60
C ASP A 134 4.03 -15.61 12.52
N ARG A 135 3.69 -15.92 11.29
CA ARG A 135 4.57 -15.83 10.12
C ARG A 135 3.93 -15.02 9.01
N MET A 136 4.73 -14.16 8.40
CA MET A 136 4.29 -13.33 7.28
C MET A 136 5.22 -13.51 6.09
N TYR A 137 4.65 -13.52 4.89
CA TYR A 137 5.43 -13.45 3.66
C TYR A 137 6.16 -12.12 3.58
N PHE A 138 7.45 -12.17 3.32
CA PHE A 138 8.30 -11.02 3.15
C PHE A 138 9.01 -11.07 1.79
N TYR A 139 9.05 -9.95 1.10
CA TYR A 139 9.90 -9.69 -0.05
C TYR A 139 10.19 -8.19 -0.13
N ASP A 140 11.22 -7.72 0.56
CA ASP A 140 11.61 -6.31 0.56
C ASP A 140 10.50 -5.32 1.03
N GLY A 141 9.84 -5.66 2.12
CA GLY A 141 8.85 -4.79 2.76
C GLY A 141 9.49 -3.60 3.49
N CYS A 142 8.66 -2.62 3.87
CA CYS A 142 9.10 -1.46 4.63
C CYS A 142 9.08 -1.72 6.14
N ALA A 143 9.90 -0.93 6.86
CA ALA A 143 9.73 -0.63 8.27
C ALA A 143 9.17 0.78 8.43
N LEU A 144 8.38 0.99 9.45
CA LEU A 144 7.93 2.31 9.89
C LEU A 144 8.81 2.76 11.06
N VAL A 145 9.54 3.86 10.89
CA VAL A 145 10.52 4.42 11.86
C VAL A 145 10.27 5.88 12.13
#